data_2af162913be1ef2f8ac78408a1982054
#
_entry.id   2af162913be1ef2f8ac78408a1982054
#
_cell.length_a   1.000
_cell.length_b   1.000
_cell.length_c   1.000
_cell.angle_alpha   90.00
_cell.angle_beta   90.00
_cell.angle_gamma   90.00
#
_symmetry.space_group_name_H-M   'P 1'
#
loop_
_entity.id
_entity.type
_entity.pdbx_description
1 polymer ?
#
loop_
_entity_poly.entity_id
_entity_poly.type
_entity_poly.pdbx_seq_one_letter_code
_entity_poly.pdbx_strand_id
1 'polypeptide(L)'
;IGSKYNISDDSTYIGDSMGGLFGVYTLFNKPDSFKRYVIGSPWMCWDYPLCFEYEKKYSENHNDLNAIVYMATGGDEHILYPNLPDPIVPLFKEAKTEEYSREMFKLLESRNYPNLNFRGKILDDETHFTMVSSLIGKGLKSVFNQ
;
A
#
# COMPACT_ATOMS: atom_id res chain seq x y z
N ILE A 1 -6.33 -7.18 -22.32
CA ILE A 1 -6.07 -8.57 -21.84
C ILE A 1 -7.38 -9.34 -21.89
N GLY A 2 -8.49 -8.86 -21.34
CA GLY A 2 -9.79 -9.54 -21.30
C GLY A 2 -10.37 -9.95 -22.67
N SER A 3 -9.97 -9.27 -23.76
CA SER A 3 -10.36 -9.68 -25.11
C SER A 3 -9.65 -10.93 -25.62
N LYS A 4 -8.55 -11.35 -24.98
CA LYS A 4 -7.74 -12.51 -25.37
C LYS A 4 -7.86 -13.68 -24.39
N TYR A 5 -8.24 -13.42 -23.16
CA TYR A 5 -8.25 -14.40 -22.09
C TYR A 5 -9.57 -14.32 -21.31
N ASN A 6 -10.06 -15.47 -20.90
CA ASN A 6 -11.21 -15.53 -20.00
C ASN A 6 -10.73 -15.17 -18.58
N ILE A 7 -10.86 -13.89 -18.23
CA ILE A 7 -10.49 -13.37 -16.90
C ILE A 7 -11.75 -13.06 -16.09
N SER A 8 -11.65 -13.23 -14.80
CA SER A 8 -12.69 -12.82 -13.85
C SER A 8 -12.62 -11.30 -13.61
N ASP A 9 -13.76 -10.70 -13.28
CA ASP A 9 -13.82 -9.33 -12.74
C ASP A 9 -13.26 -9.24 -11.32
N ASP A 10 -12.96 -10.38 -10.70
CA ASP A 10 -12.37 -10.50 -9.38
C ASP A 10 -10.84 -10.40 -9.47
N SER A 11 -10.34 -9.16 -9.51
CA SER A 11 -8.93 -8.84 -9.65
C SER A 11 -8.28 -8.41 -8.35
N THR A 12 -7.01 -8.78 -8.21
CA THR A 12 -6.16 -8.39 -7.07
C THR A 12 -4.95 -7.62 -7.56
N TYR A 13 -4.72 -6.46 -6.96
CA TYR A 13 -3.48 -5.70 -7.14
C TYR A 13 -2.45 -6.09 -6.08
N ILE A 14 -1.20 -6.28 -6.49
CA ILE A 14 -0.06 -6.45 -5.57
C ILE A 14 1.05 -5.51 -6.05
N GLY A 15 1.55 -4.68 -5.16
CA GLY A 15 2.64 -3.76 -5.47
C GLY A 15 3.41 -3.35 -4.24
N ASP A 16 4.72 -3.20 -4.41
CA ASP A 16 5.65 -2.77 -3.38
C ASP A 16 6.40 -1.51 -3.81
N SER A 17 6.84 -0.69 -2.86
CA SER A 17 7.63 0.53 -3.12
C SER A 17 6.89 1.51 -4.06
N MET A 18 7.42 1.80 -5.24
CA MET A 18 6.73 2.59 -6.28
C MET A 18 5.46 1.89 -6.78
N GLY A 19 5.45 0.54 -6.81
CA GLY A 19 4.22 -0.23 -7.04
C GLY A 19 3.22 -0.05 -5.89
N GLY A 20 3.68 0.01 -4.66
CA GLY A 20 2.85 0.36 -3.50
C GLY A 20 2.23 1.75 -3.63
N LEU A 21 3.00 2.75 -4.04
CA LEU A 21 2.53 4.10 -4.34
C LEU A 21 1.42 4.11 -5.41
N PHE A 22 1.63 3.36 -6.51
CA PHE A 22 0.60 3.21 -7.54
C PHE A 22 -0.67 2.52 -7.01
N GLY A 23 -0.53 1.56 -6.09
CA GLY A 23 -1.65 0.93 -5.40
C GLY A 23 -2.48 1.94 -4.61
N VAL A 24 -1.83 2.81 -3.84
CA VAL A 24 -2.49 3.91 -3.09
C VAL A 24 -3.17 4.89 -4.04
N TYR A 25 -2.48 5.30 -5.12
CA TYR A 25 -3.08 6.14 -6.15
C TYR A 25 -4.36 5.52 -6.73
N THR A 26 -4.31 4.26 -7.10
CA THR A 26 -5.44 3.56 -7.73
C THR A 26 -6.61 3.41 -6.77
N LEU A 27 -6.33 3.10 -5.50
CA LEU A 27 -7.34 2.93 -4.45
C LEU A 27 -8.26 4.16 -4.31
N PHE A 28 -7.72 5.37 -4.44
CA PHE A 28 -8.51 6.60 -4.27
C PHE A 28 -8.96 7.26 -5.56
N ASN A 29 -8.24 7.03 -6.68
CA ASN A 29 -8.57 7.69 -7.95
C ASN A 29 -9.32 6.79 -8.92
N LYS A 30 -9.23 5.46 -8.75
CA LYS A 30 -9.86 4.43 -9.60
C LYS A 30 -10.26 3.22 -8.74
N PRO A 31 -11.10 3.40 -7.70
CA PRO A 31 -11.38 2.37 -6.70
C PRO A 31 -11.97 1.08 -7.29
N ASP A 32 -12.69 1.17 -8.41
CA ASP A 32 -13.30 0.02 -9.07
C ASP A 32 -12.32 -0.81 -9.92
N SER A 33 -11.03 -0.41 -9.97
CA SER A 33 -10.04 -1.13 -10.80
C SER A 33 -9.69 -2.51 -10.26
N PHE A 34 -9.69 -2.66 -8.94
CA PHE A 34 -9.35 -3.93 -8.27
C PHE A 34 -10.24 -4.11 -7.04
N LYS A 35 -10.62 -5.34 -6.79
CA LYS A 35 -11.38 -5.69 -5.59
C LYS A 35 -10.50 -5.82 -4.36
N ARG A 36 -9.25 -6.28 -4.56
CA ARG A 36 -8.28 -6.53 -3.50
C ARG A 36 -6.97 -5.82 -3.77
N TYR A 37 -6.37 -5.34 -2.69
CA TYR A 37 -5.08 -4.66 -2.73
C TYR A 37 -4.13 -5.27 -1.69
N VAL A 38 -2.93 -5.63 -2.13
CA VAL A 38 -1.78 -5.96 -1.28
C VAL A 38 -0.71 -4.93 -1.57
N ILE A 39 -0.55 -3.98 -0.66
CA ILE A 39 0.29 -2.79 -0.83
C ILE A 39 1.45 -2.89 0.14
N GLY A 40 2.66 -2.89 -0.38
CA GLY A 40 3.91 -2.96 0.38
C GLY A 40 4.67 -1.65 0.35
N SER A 41 5.17 -1.23 1.52
CA SER A 41 6.08 -0.10 1.69
C SER A 41 5.85 1.04 0.69
N PRO A 42 4.62 1.56 0.58
CA PRO A 42 4.27 2.51 -0.47
C PRO A 42 5.15 3.75 -0.37
N TRP A 43 5.82 4.11 -1.48
CA TRP A 43 6.79 5.20 -1.52
C TRP A 43 6.11 6.58 -1.53
N MET A 44 5.28 6.86 -0.50
CA MET A 44 4.44 8.07 -0.41
C MET A 44 5.22 9.36 -0.23
N CYS A 45 6.52 9.27 0.09
CA CYS A 45 7.41 10.42 0.15
C CYS A 45 7.72 11.03 -1.22
N TRP A 46 7.51 10.29 -2.32
CA TRP A 46 7.85 10.74 -3.67
C TRP A 46 7.21 12.08 -4.02
N ASP A 47 5.99 12.28 -3.63
CA ASP A 47 5.25 13.52 -3.86
C ASP A 47 4.35 13.83 -2.65
N TYR A 48 4.98 13.89 -1.47
CA TYR A 48 4.26 14.22 -0.24
C TYR A 48 3.77 15.68 -0.28
N PRO A 49 2.49 15.96 0.04
CA PRO A 49 1.48 15.08 0.65
C PRO A 49 0.44 14.47 -0.32
N LEU A 50 0.74 14.33 -1.59
CA LEU A 50 -0.23 14.04 -2.66
C LEU A 50 -1.11 12.80 -2.40
N CYS A 51 -0.56 11.73 -1.84
CA CYS A 51 -1.36 10.54 -1.51
C CYS A 51 -2.45 10.84 -0.47
N PHE A 52 -2.16 11.70 0.49
CA PHE A 52 -3.10 12.15 1.52
C PHE A 52 -4.14 13.12 0.94
N GLU A 53 -3.76 13.92 -0.05
CA GLU A 53 -4.71 14.77 -0.79
C GLU A 53 -5.67 13.94 -1.64
N TYR A 54 -5.22 12.85 -2.26
CA TYR A 54 -6.10 11.91 -2.96
C TYR A 54 -7.11 11.26 -2.02
N GLU A 55 -6.65 10.78 -0.86
CA GLU A 55 -7.53 10.23 0.17
C GLU A 55 -8.54 11.26 0.66
N LYS A 56 -8.10 12.46 0.99
CA LYS A 56 -8.96 13.56 1.43
C LYS A 56 -10.03 13.88 0.39
N LYS A 57 -9.63 14.06 -0.86
CA LYS A 57 -10.55 14.33 -1.97
C LYS A 57 -11.56 13.20 -2.15
N TYR A 58 -11.11 11.94 -1.99
CA TYR A 58 -12.00 10.79 -2.04
C TYR A 58 -13.03 10.86 -0.92
N SER A 59 -12.61 11.05 0.31
CA SER A 59 -13.47 11.10 1.50
C SER A 59 -14.48 12.26 1.49
N GLU A 60 -14.16 13.39 0.85
CA GLU A 60 -15.07 14.52 0.69
C GLU A 60 -16.24 14.22 -0.26
N ASN A 61 -16.10 13.21 -1.13
CA ASN A 61 -17.09 12.88 -2.17
C ASN A 61 -17.72 11.50 -2.03
N HIS A 62 -17.22 10.67 -1.08
CA HIS A 62 -17.66 9.29 -0.92
C HIS A 62 -17.81 8.94 0.56
N ASN A 63 -18.89 8.22 0.89
CA ASN A 63 -19.16 7.73 2.23
C ASN A 63 -18.76 6.27 2.42
N ASP A 64 -18.18 5.66 1.39
CA ASP A 64 -17.77 4.26 1.38
C ASP A 64 -16.59 4.03 0.43
N LEU A 65 -15.84 2.97 0.70
CA LEU A 65 -14.78 2.47 -0.16
C LEU A 65 -14.88 0.94 -0.21
N ASN A 66 -15.44 0.41 -1.29
CA ASN A 66 -15.65 -1.02 -1.44
C ASN A 66 -14.36 -1.73 -1.90
N ALA A 67 -13.50 -2.05 -0.95
CA ALA A 67 -12.22 -2.71 -1.22
C ALA A 67 -11.77 -3.57 -0.04
N ILE A 68 -10.96 -4.58 -0.35
CA ILE A 68 -10.24 -5.40 0.64
C ILE A 68 -8.77 -5.04 0.53
N VAL A 69 -8.21 -4.42 1.57
CA VAL A 69 -6.88 -3.83 1.54
C VAL A 69 -6.01 -4.40 2.65
N TYR A 70 -4.91 -5.02 2.27
CA TYR A 70 -3.79 -5.29 3.16
C TYR A 70 -2.63 -4.37 2.79
N MET A 71 -2.23 -3.50 3.72
CA MET A 71 -1.10 -2.60 3.54
C MET A 71 -0.06 -2.88 4.62
N ALA A 72 1.18 -3.12 4.21
CA ALA A 72 2.24 -3.41 5.15
C ALA A 72 3.53 -2.65 4.82
N THR A 73 4.33 -2.38 5.85
CA THR A 73 5.61 -1.67 5.73
C THR A 73 6.60 -2.31 6.67
N GLY A 74 7.86 -2.41 6.28
CA GLY A 74 8.92 -2.89 7.16
C GLY A 74 9.13 -1.95 8.34
N GLY A 75 9.42 -2.50 9.52
CA GLY A 75 9.78 -1.71 10.70
C GLY A 75 11.18 -1.13 10.61
N ASP A 76 12.04 -1.79 9.84
CA ASP A 76 13.45 -1.45 9.66
C ASP A 76 13.73 -0.87 8.25
N GLU A 77 12.79 -0.10 7.69
CA GLU A 77 12.91 0.54 6.37
C GLU A 77 14.19 1.35 6.19
N HIS A 78 14.73 1.91 7.27
CA HIS A 78 15.94 2.70 7.27
C HIS A 78 17.23 1.87 7.24
N ILE A 79 17.15 0.57 7.49
CA ILE A 79 18.27 -0.35 7.46
C ILE A 79 18.50 -0.80 6.03
N LEU A 80 19.67 -0.44 5.51
CA LEU A 80 20.04 -0.71 4.13
C LEU A 80 21.14 -1.75 4.06
N TYR A 81 21.14 -2.50 2.98
CA TYR A 81 22.23 -3.41 2.69
C TYR A 81 23.55 -2.63 2.45
N PRO A 82 24.69 -3.16 2.93
CA PRO A 82 25.97 -2.45 2.89
C PRO A 82 26.48 -2.05 1.48
N ASN A 83 25.93 -2.67 0.45
CA ASN A 83 26.37 -2.51 -0.94
C ASN A 83 25.41 -1.71 -1.82
N LEU A 84 24.44 -0.98 -1.24
CA LEU A 84 23.60 -0.09 -2.04
C LEU A 84 24.41 1.11 -2.53
N PRO A 85 24.19 1.56 -3.78
CA PRO A 85 24.86 2.76 -4.30
C PRO A 85 24.60 3.99 -3.42
N ASP A 86 25.63 4.80 -3.19
CA ASP A 86 25.57 6.02 -2.37
C ASP A 86 24.37 6.95 -2.68
N PRO A 87 23.95 7.14 -3.94
CA PRO A 87 22.80 8.00 -4.24
C PRO A 87 21.46 7.49 -3.71
N ILE A 88 21.35 6.18 -3.45
CA ILE A 88 20.11 5.54 -2.98
C ILE A 88 19.97 5.66 -1.46
N VAL A 89 21.08 5.63 -0.73
CA VAL A 89 21.09 5.65 0.74
C VAL A 89 20.37 6.87 1.34
N PRO A 90 20.61 8.11 0.89
CA PRO A 90 19.87 9.27 1.39
C PRO A 90 18.37 9.18 1.14
N LEU A 91 17.96 8.71 -0.05
CA LEU A 91 16.56 8.55 -0.40
C LEU A 91 15.79 7.69 0.63
N PHE A 92 16.35 6.54 1.01
CA PHE A 92 15.71 5.68 2.00
C PHE A 92 15.68 6.28 3.40
N LYS A 93 16.75 6.96 3.81
CA LYS A 93 16.83 7.61 5.13
C LYS A 93 15.81 8.74 5.28
N GLU A 94 15.53 9.47 4.20
CA GLU A 94 14.62 10.61 4.17
C GLU A 94 13.18 10.23 3.83
N ALA A 95 12.95 9.01 3.36
CA ALA A 95 11.67 8.58 2.81
C ALA A 95 10.53 8.51 3.84
N LYS A 96 10.85 8.36 5.13
CA LYS A 96 9.85 8.26 6.22
C LYS A 96 8.73 7.25 5.92
N THR A 97 9.05 6.16 5.22
CA THR A 97 8.08 5.21 4.68
C THR A 97 7.19 4.63 5.77
N GLU A 98 7.77 4.27 6.92
CA GLU A 98 7.03 3.76 8.07
C GLU A 98 6.11 4.83 8.67
N GLU A 99 6.60 6.08 8.84
CA GLU A 99 5.85 7.20 9.41
C GLU A 99 4.59 7.48 8.56
N TYR A 100 4.76 7.63 7.24
CA TYR A 100 3.64 7.89 6.33
C TYR A 100 2.69 6.70 6.22
N SER A 101 3.20 5.48 6.29
CA SER A 101 2.34 4.29 6.32
C SER A 101 1.47 4.25 7.58
N ARG A 102 2.03 4.53 8.74
CA ARG A 102 1.27 4.62 10.01
C ARG A 102 0.21 5.73 9.96
N GLU A 103 0.53 6.86 9.34
CA GLU A 103 -0.42 7.96 9.15
C GLU A 103 -1.58 7.53 8.26
N MET A 104 -1.29 6.90 7.11
CA MET A 104 -2.30 6.38 6.20
C MET A 104 -3.18 5.30 6.86
N PHE A 105 -2.59 4.41 7.68
CA PHE A 105 -3.35 3.39 8.41
C PHE A 105 -4.39 4.03 9.34
N LYS A 106 -3.96 4.97 10.18
CA LYS A 106 -4.84 5.70 11.09
C LYS A 106 -5.95 6.44 10.34
N LEU A 107 -5.59 7.04 9.21
CA LEU A 107 -6.53 7.79 8.39
C LEU A 107 -7.63 6.87 7.83
N LEU A 108 -7.26 5.75 7.21
CA LEU A 108 -8.21 4.78 6.67
C LEU A 108 -9.09 4.13 7.77
N GLU A 109 -8.51 3.80 8.91
CA GLU A 109 -9.24 3.27 10.07
C GLU A 109 -10.26 4.29 10.60
N SER A 110 -9.92 5.59 10.59
CA SER A 110 -10.81 6.65 11.09
C SER A 110 -12.02 6.91 10.22
N ARG A 111 -11.97 6.55 8.93
CA ARG A 111 -13.07 6.79 7.97
C ARG A 111 -14.29 5.92 8.22
N ASN A 112 -14.11 4.74 8.83
CA ASN A 112 -15.19 3.80 9.12
C ASN A 112 -16.05 3.47 7.87
N TYR A 113 -15.44 3.34 6.70
CA TYR A 113 -16.14 2.98 5.48
C TYR A 113 -16.80 1.59 5.62
N PRO A 114 -18.13 1.46 5.38
CA PRO A 114 -18.87 0.23 5.67
C PRO A 114 -18.37 -1.01 4.91
N ASN A 115 -17.90 -0.83 3.69
CA ASN A 115 -17.44 -1.92 2.81
C ASN A 115 -15.92 -1.97 2.64
N LEU A 116 -15.17 -1.21 3.42
CA LEU A 116 -13.72 -1.30 3.47
C LEU A 116 -13.28 -2.36 4.49
N ASN A 117 -12.67 -3.44 4.00
CA ASN A 117 -11.95 -4.34 4.87
C ASN A 117 -10.45 -3.98 4.82
N PHE A 118 -10.01 -3.18 5.78
CA PHE A 118 -8.65 -2.67 5.85
C PHE A 118 -7.84 -3.35 6.95
N ARG A 119 -6.61 -3.70 6.62
CA ARG A 119 -5.61 -4.17 7.60
C ARG A 119 -4.26 -3.54 7.31
N GLY A 120 -3.83 -2.62 8.17
CA GLY A 120 -2.48 -2.04 8.20
C GLY A 120 -1.54 -2.84 9.10
N LYS A 121 -0.29 -3.05 8.70
CA LYS A 121 0.73 -3.75 9.50
C LYS A 121 2.12 -3.14 9.31
N ILE A 122 2.81 -2.92 10.43
CA ILE A 122 4.27 -2.81 10.42
C ILE A 122 4.83 -4.21 10.66
N LEU A 123 5.77 -4.60 9.84
CA LEU A 123 6.44 -5.89 9.92
C LEU A 123 7.76 -5.70 10.65
N ASP A 124 7.78 -6.06 11.93
CA ASP A 124 8.95 -5.94 12.77
C ASP A 124 10.10 -6.79 12.18
N ASP A 125 11.32 -6.33 12.36
CA ASP A 125 12.56 -6.96 11.84
C ASP A 125 12.64 -7.09 10.31
N GLU A 126 11.78 -6.39 9.56
CA GLU A 126 11.81 -6.40 8.10
C GLU A 126 12.26 -5.04 7.53
N THR A 127 13.21 -5.10 6.61
CA THR A 127 13.65 -3.94 5.83
C THR A 127 12.75 -3.73 4.60
N HIS A 128 12.98 -2.64 3.86
CA HIS A 128 12.29 -2.39 2.59
C HIS A 128 12.35 -3.57 1.61
N PHE A 129 13.45 -4.31 1.61
CA PHE A 129 13.68 -5.41 0.67
C PHE A 129 13.24 -6.77 1.22
N THR A 130 13.44 -7.03 2.52
CA THR A 130 13.10 -8.33 3.09
C THR A 130 11.59 -8.50 3.28
N MET A 131 10.86 -7.40 3.48
CA MET A 131 9.43 -7.44 3.73
C MET A 131 8.60 -7.97 2.55
N VAL A 132 9.14 -7.98 1.32
CA VAL A 132 8.39 -8.34 0.10
C VAL A 132 7.84 -9.77 0.16
N SER A 133 8.63 -10.74 0.62
CA SER A 133 8.16 -12.12 0.78
C SER A 133 7.08 -12.25 1.84
N SER A 134 7.25 -11.58 2.97
CA SER A 134 6.27 -11.50 4.05
C SER A 134 4.98 -10.80 3.59
N LEU A 135 5.11 -9.72 2.81
CA LEU A 135 3.99 -8.99 2.20
C LEU A 135 3.11 -9.91 1.36
N ILE A 136 3.74 -10.63 0.41
CA ILE A 136 3.00 -11.51 -0.50
C ILE A 136 2.27 -12.60 0.28
N GLY A 137 2.97 -13.34 1.14
CA GLY A 137 2.39 -14.46 1.88
C GLY A 137 1.27 -14.02 2.86
N LYS A 138 1.54 -13.01 3.67
CA LYS A 138 0.57 -12.48 4.64
C LYS A 138 -0.56 -11.71 3.95
N GLY A 139 -0.24 -10.95 2.90
CA GLY A 139 -1.19 -10.18 2.15
C GLY A 139 -2.21 -11.04 1.42
N LEU A 140 -1.78 -12.02 0.65
CA LEU A 140 -2.68 -12.96 -0.02
C LEU A 140 -3.57 -13.69 1.01
N LYS A 141 -2.98 -14.19 2.08
CA LYS A 141 -3.77 -14.80 3.16
C LYS A 141 -4.81 -13.83 3.73
N SER A 142 -4.45 -12.57 3.92
CA SER A 142 -5.34 -11.55 4.48
C SER A 142 -6.51 -11.21 3.56
N VAL A 143 -6.26 -11.08 2.25
CA VAL A 143 -7.29 -10.61 1.31
C VAL A 143 -8.18 -11.73 0.75
N PHE A 144 -7.78 -13.01 0.90
CA PHE A 144 -8.57 -14.16 0.45
C PHE A 144 -9.22 -14.99 1.57
N ASN A 145 -8.71 -14.92 2.81
CA ASN A 145 -9.29 -15.64 3.96
C ASN A 145 -10.12 -14.68 4.81
N GLN A 146 -11.30 -14.36 4.33
CA GLN A 146 -12.28 -13.52 5.02
C GLN A 146 -13.50 -14.29 5.43
#